data_e98cddd36e77473ece391b22c248cc8b
#
_entry.id   e98cddd36e77473ece391b22c248cc8b
#
_cell.length_a   1.000
_cell.length_b   1.000
_cell.length_c   1.000
_cell.angle_alpha   90.00
_cell.angle_beta   90.00
_cell.angle_gamma   90.00
#
_symmetry.space_group_name_H-M   'P 1'
#
loop_
_entity.id
_entity.type
_entity.pdbx_description
1 polymer ?
#
loop_
_entity_poly.entity_id
_entity_poly.type
_entity_poly.pdbx_seq_one_letter_code
_entity_poly.pdbx_strand_id
1 'polypeptide(L)'
;PDVQKREQTVAELTRSYGAEATIGLGDSITQMRRLDVFITKELTEARAALGAGNPGLAAVDVRAAQQGAGQLSELLASIDQAARALPETVSALAASVKDTHDDIATARALAAGSPGTPLEVRLASAADTALNALATTAGKAPGEAVQIVADANVALNAVMASVRGEQEAIARATESLVHVQAAAQSEIASAASFIQGHQGIVGSTARERLVHAQEQLAESVRLGQADPLAALSAAKVSREAAYRAAGIARADLHSHNYPGSYDDTGGEVGGILGWIFGGNDDGHRASSRSGWSSSSGGSSWSSSSSSSSRSSSSSSSSSRSSGGSSSSGSRSSGGGRF
;
A
#
# COMPACT_ATOMS: atom_id res chain seq x y z
N PRO A 1 -28.56 -15.69 -40.13
CA PRO A 1 -28.39 -16.79 -39.17
C PRO A 1 -27.46 -16.44 -38.02
N ASP A 2 -26.43 -15.65 -38.24
CA ASP A 2 -25.46 -15.33 -37.18
C ASP A 2 -26.02 -14.37 -36.14
N VAL A 3 -26.79 -13.39 -36.54
CA VAL A 3 -27.49 -12.44 -35.61
C VAL A 3 -28.46 -13.22 -34.71
N GLN A 4 -29.31 -14.09 -35.28
CA GLN A 4 -30.25 -14.90 -34.51
C GLN A 4 -29.57 -15.80 -33.48
N LYS A 5 -28.42 -16.40 -33.85
CA LYS A 5 -27.65 -17.23 -32.92
C LYS A 5 -27.16 -16.41 -31.70
N ARG A 6 -26.66 -15.18 -31.94
CA ARG A 6 -26.19 -14.31 -30.83
C ARG A 6 -27.35 -13.80 -29.97
N GLU A 7 -28.51 -13.54 -30.57
CA GLU A 7 -29.73 -13.24 -29.82
C GLU A 7 -30.11 -14.35 -28.85
N GLN A 8 -30.04 -15.61 -29.30
CA GLN A 8 -30.27 -16.77 -28.44
C GLN A 8 -29.22 -16.87 -27.33
N THR A 9 -27.95 -16.68 -27.67
CA THR A 9 -26.87 -16.66 -26.67
C THR A 9 -27.09 -15.57 -25.63
N VAL A 10 -27.42 -14.35 -26.02
CA VAL A 10 -27.71 -13.25 -25.07
C VAL A 10 -28.93 -13.55 -24.22
N ALA A 11 -30.00 -14.12 -24.81
CA ALA A 11 -31.18 -14.53 -24.05
C ALA A 11 -30.88 -15.62 -23.01
N GLU A 12 -30.01 -16.58 -23.34
CA GLU A 12 -29.54 -17.61 -22.42
C GLU A 12 -28.70 -17.01 -21.27
N LEU A 13 -27.78 -16.10 -21.59
CA LEU A 13 -26.98 -15.37 -20.61
C LEU A 13 -27.88 -14.55 -19.68
N THR A 14 -28.86 -13.85 -20.23
CA THR A 14 -29.82 -13.05 -19.43
C THR A 14 -30.62 -13.94 -18.47
N ARG A 15 -31.02 -15.13 -18.93
CA ARG A 15 -31.72 -16.10 -18.10
C ARG A 15 -30.84 -16.68 -16.98
N SER A 16 -29.55 -16.88 -17.26
CA SER A 16 -28.61 -17.50 -16.32
C SER A 16 -28.01 -16.49 -15.32
N TYR A 17 -27.77 -15.27 -15.75
CA TYR A 17 -27.01 -14.28 -14.98
C TYR A 17 -27.76 -12.99 -14.63
N GLY A 18 -29.02 -12.85 -15.11
CA GLY A 18 -29.85 -11.69 -14.88
C GLY A 18 -29.72 -10.60 -15.95
N ALA A 19 -30.68 -9.69 -15.98
CA ALA A 19 -30.75 -8.61 -16.95
C ALA A 19 -29.62 -7.60 -16.79
N GLU A 20 -29.25 -7.30 -15.54
CA GLU A 20 -28.19 -6.36 -15.19
C GLU A 20 -26.83 -6.79 -15.75
N ALA A 21 -26.56 -8.10 -15.77
CA ALA A 21 -25.32 -8.66 -16.30
C ALA A 21 -25.21 -8.53 -17.83
N THR A 22 -26.32 -8.32 -18.53
CA THR A 22 -26.40 -8.36 -20.01
C THR A 22 -26.92 -7.07 -20.64
N ILE A 23 -27.09 -5.99 -19.87
CA ILE A 23 -27.64 -4.69 -20.35
C ILE A 23 -26.94 -4.21 -21.63
N GLY A 24 -25.61 -4.15 -21.65
CA GLY A 24 -24.83 -3.70 -22.80
C GLY A 24 -24.91 -4.63 -24.03
N LEU A 25 -25.23 -5.92 -23.82
CA LEU A 25 -25.40 -6.87 -24.89
C LEU A 25 -26.73 -6.69 -25.63
N GLY A 26 -27.78 -6.23 -24.95
CA GLY A 26 -29.07 -5.92 -25.57
C GLY A 26 -28.97 -4.79 -26.59
N ASP A 27 -28.21 -3.74 -26.28
CA ASP A 27 -27.94 -2.63 -27.19
C ASP A 27 -27.13 -3.10 -28.41
N SER A 28 -26.14 -3.94 -28.21
CA SER A 28 -25.34 -4.53 -29.29
C SER A 28 -26.20 -5.38 -30.23
N ILE A 29 -27.14 -6.18 -29.72
CA ILE A 29 -28.12 -6.92 -30.54
C ILE A 29 -28.98 -5.98 -31.40
N THR A 30 -29.46 -4.90 -30.79
CA THR A 30 -30.28 -3.90 -31.51
C THR A 30 -29.48 -3.26 -32.65
N GLN A 31 -28.23 -2.93 -32.42
CA GLN A 31 -27.33 -2.37 -33.43
C GLN A 31 -27.02 -3.37 -34.54
N MET A 32 -26.77 -4.65 -34.22
CA MET A 32 -26.58 -5.69 -35.21
C MET A 32 -27.76 -5.88 -36.12
N ARG A 33 -28.99 -5.86 -35.60
CA ARG A 33 -30.21 -5.94 -36.43
C ARG A 33 -30.28 -4.78 -37.43
N ARG A 34 -29.95 -3.57 -37.00
CA ARG A 34 -29.92 -2.39 -37.88
C ARG A 34 -28.90 -2.53 -39.01
N LEU A 35 -27.71 -3.03 -38.67
CA LEU A 35 -26.65 -3.29 -39.66
C LEU A 35 -27.02 -4.40 -40.64
N ASP A 36 -27.65 -5.47 -40.19
CA ASP A 36 -28.12 -6.57 -41.04
C ASP A 36 -29.14 -6.09 -42.08
N VAL A 37 -30.12 -5.28 -41.62
CA VAL A 37 -31.08 -4.64 -42.51
C VAL A 37 -30.40 -3.69 -43.49
N PHE A 38 -29.47 -2.86 -43.03
CA PHE A 38 -28.72 -1.93 -43.87
C PHE A 38 -27.91 -2.66 -44.93
N ILE A 39 -27.15 -3.68 -44.57
CA ILE A 39 -26.34 -4.50 -45.54
C ILE A 39 -27.24 -5.13 -46.57
N THR A 40 -28.39 -5.69 -46.16
CA THR A 40 -29.34 -6.33 -47.05
C THR A 40 -29.92 -5.33 -48.08
N LYS A 41 -30.25 -4.10 -47.60
CA LYS A 41 -30.75 -3.00 -48.45
C LYS A 41 -29.68 -2.60 -49.47
N GLU A 42 -28.45 -2.28 -49.04
CA GLU A 42 -27.36 -1.85 -49.92
C GLU A 42 -27.04 -2.92 -50.99
N LEU A 43 -27.03 -4.22 -50.63
CA LEU A 43 -26.82 -5.30 -51.58
C LEU A 43 -27.97 -5.42 -52.58
N THR A 44 -29.19 -5.12 -52.18
CA THR A 44 -30.38 -5.12 -53.08
C THR A 44 -30.32 -3.94 -54.05
N GLU A 45 -29.94 -2.77 -53.59
CA GLU A 45 -29.75 -1.55 -54.38
C GLU A 45 -28.58 -1.75 -55.39
N ALA A 46 -27.48 -2.33 -54.96
CA ALA A 46 -26.36 -2.66 -55.81
C ALA A 46 -26.77 -3.60 -56.98
N ARG A 47 -27.59 -4.64 -56.71
CA ARG A 47 -28.13 -5.53 -57.74
C ARG A 47 -29.07 -4.80 -58.73
N ALA A 48 -29.92 -3.90 -58.19
CA ALA A 48 -30.82 -3.08 -59.05
C ALA A 48 -30.01 -2.13 -59.93
N ALA A 49 -28.99 -1.47 -59.41
CA ALA A 49 -28.09 -0.58 -60.14
C ALA A 49 -27.33 -1.33 -61.27
N LEU A 50 -26.84 -2.55 -61.01
CA LEU A 50 -26.23 -3.41 -62.05
C LEU A 50 -27.25 -3.76 -63.13
N GLY A 51 -28.47 -4.14 -62.79
CA GLY A 51 -29.55 -4.43 -63.73
C GLY A 51 -29.94 -3.24 -64.59
N ALA A 52 -29.81 -2.02 -64.07
CA ALA A 52 -30.03 -0.75 -64.77
C ALA A 52 -28.84 -0.25 -65.60
N GLY A 53 -27.73 -0.99 -65.62
CA GLY A 53 -26.52 -0.61 -66.35
C GLY A 53 -25.66 0.46 -65.68
N ASN A 54 -25.79 0.68 -64.37
CA ASN A 54 -25.09 1.68 -63.56
C ASN A 54 -24.01 1.04 -62.62
N PRO A 55 -22.88 0.56 -63.15
CA PRO A 55 -21.87 -0.13 -62.34
C PRO A 55 -21.19 0.79 -61.31
N GLY A 56 -21.13 2.11 -61.56
CA GLY A 56 -20.57 3.06 -60.66
C GLY A 56 -21.39 3.19 -59.33
N LEU A 57 -22.73 3.23 -59.46
CA LEU A 57 -23.62 3.26 -58.30
C LEU A 57 -23.55 1.93 -57.54
N ALA A 58 -23.61 0.81 -58.25
CA ALA A 58 -23.46 -0.50 -57.65
C ALA A 58 -22.15 -0.67 -56.84
N ALA A 59 -21.04 -0.09 -57.31
CA ALA A 59 -19.78 -0.13 -56.60
C ALA A 59 -19.81 0.68 -55.29
N VAL A 60 -20.55 1.76 -55.24
CA VAL A 60 -20.76 2.58 -54.00
C VAL A 60 -21.58 1.77 -52.99
N ASP A 61 -22.70 1.16 -53.41
CA ASP A 61 -23.58 0.39 -52.55
C ASP A 61 -22.88 -0.86 -52.00
N VAL A 62 -22.08 -1.57 -52.84
CA VAL A 62 -21.25 -2.70 -52.39
C VAL A 62 -20.25 -2.25 -51.35
N ARG A 63 -19.60 -1.12 -51.53
CA ARG A 63 -18.63 -0.61 -50.54
C ARG A 63 -19.30 -0.28 -49.23
N ALA A 64 -20.50 0.34 -49.26
CA ALA A 64 -21.32 0.61 -48.08
C ALA A 64 -21.72 -0.70 -47.38
N ALA A 65 -22.13 -1.71 -48.09
CA ALA A 65 -22.46 -3.03 -47.56
C ALA A 65 -21.23 -3.69 -46.91
N GLN A 66 -20.04 -3.60 -47.54
CA GLN A 66 -18.79 -4.14 -47.00
C GLN A 66 -18.40 -3.45 -45.68
N GLN A 67 -18.57 -2.13 -45.62
CA GLN A 67 -18.29 -1.39 -44.40
C GLN A 67 -19.25 -1.76 -43.26
N GLY A 68 -20.55 -1.89 -43.57
CA GLY A 68 -21.53 -2.41 -42.61
C GLY A 68 -21.23 -3.83 -42.15
N ALA A 69 -20.79 -4.70 -43.04
CA ALA A 69 -20.41 -6.07 -42.71
C ALA A 69 -19.18 -6.14 -41.79
N GLY A 70 -18.21 -5.21 -41.96
CA GLY A 70 -17.07 -5.08 -41.04
C GLY A 70 -17.54 -4.74 -39.63
N GLN A 71 -18.38 -3.72 -39.48
CA GLN A 71 -18.95 -3.32 -38.19
C GLN A 71 -19.80 -4.42 -37.55
N LEU A 72 -20.59 -5.15 -38.35
CA LEU A 72 -21.35 -6.29 -37.87
C LEU A 72 -20.45 -7.40 -37.33
N SER A 73 -19.35 -7.68 -38.01
CA SER A 73 -18.35 -8.67 -37.59
C SER A 73 -17.71 -8.31 -36.25
N GLU A 74 -17.39 -7.04 -36.04
CA GLU A 74 -16.84 -6.55 -34.77
C GLU A 74 -17.84 -6.71 -33.61
N LEU A 75 -19.12 -6.37 -33.84
CA LEU A 75 -20.16 -6.55 -32.83
C LEU A 75 -20.40 -8.03 -32.50
N LEU A 76 -20.39 -8.92 -33.51
CA LEU A 76 -20.51 -10.36 -33.31
C LEU A 76 -19.35 -10.88 -32.43
N ALA A 77 -18.11 -10.45 -32.72
CA ALA A 77 -16.94 -10.83 -31.95
C ALA A 77 -17.00 -10.32 -30.51
N SER A 78 -17.48 -9.09 -30.30
CA SER A 78 -17.63 -8.50 -28.96
C SER A 78 -18.64 -9.25 -28.09
N ILE A 79 -19.75 -9.71 -28.67
CA ILE A 79 -20.74 -10.53 -27.95
C ILE A 79 -20.15 -11.91 -27.61
N ASP A 80 -19.44 -12.55 -28.54
CA ASP A 80 -18.80 -13.83 -28.28
C ASP A 80 -17.75 -13.72 -27.17
N GLN A 81 -17.02 -12.61 -27.11
CA GLN A 81 -16.06 -12.33 -26.03
C GLN A 81 -16.78 -12.13 -24.69
N ALA A 82 -17.81 -11.30 -24.66
CA ALA A 82 -18.60 -11.06 -23.45
C ALA A 82 -19.25 -12.36 -22.94
N ALA A 83 -19.78 -13.19 -23.83
CA ALA A 83 -20.37 -14.47 -23.47
C ALA A 83 -19.38 -15.45 -22.82
N ARG A 84 -18.12 -15.39 -23.19
CA ARG A 84 -17.06 -16.19 -22.54
C ARG A 84 -16.59 -15.58 -21.23
N ALA A 85 -16.46 -14.25 -21.17
CA ALA A 85 -15.95 -13.56 -20.00
C ALA A 85 -16.95 -13.51 -18.83
N LEU A 86 -18.26 -13.46 -19.12
CA LEU A 86 -19.29 -13.29 -18.11
C LEU A 86 -19.31 -14.38 -17.03
N PRO A 87 -19.24 -15.69 -17.37
CA PRO A 87 -19.16 -16.77 -16.36
C PRO A 87 -17.93 -16.66 -15.47
N GLU A 88 -16.78 -16.31 -16.03
CA GLU A 88 -15.54 -16.11 -15.29
C GLU A 88 -15.65 -14.91 -14.35
N THR A 89 -16.22 -13.79 -14.82
CA THR A 89 -16.44 -12.59 -14.00
C THR A 89 -17.37 -12.87 -12.84
N VAL A 90 -18.47 -13.61 -13.06
CA VAL A 90 -19.41 -13.98 -11.99
C VAL A 90 -18.78 -14.92 -10.98
N SER A 91 -17.98 -15.88 -11.45
CA SER A 91 -17.23 -16.78 -10.56
C SER A 91 -16.20 -16.01 -9.73
N ALA A 92 -15.46 -15.10 -10.34
CA ALA A 92 -14.49 -14.24 -9.66
C ALA A 92 -15.18 -13.34 -8.63
N LEU A 93 -16.34 -12.77 -8.97
CA LEU A 93 -17.14 -11.98 -8.03
C LEU A 93 -17.56 -12.81 -6.80
N ALA A 94 -18.06 -14.02 -7.02
CA ALA A 94 -18.47 -14.90 -5.92
C ALA A 94 -17.30 -15.24 -4.99
N ALA A 95 -16.12 -15.53 -5.55
CA ALA A 95 -14.90 -15.77 -4.78
C ALA A 95 -14.49 -14.52 -4.00
N SER A 96 -14.43 -13.35 -4.66
CA SER A 96 -14.04 -12.10 -4.02
C SER A 96 -15.00 -11.66 -2.91
N VAL A 97 -16.30 -11.86 -3.07
CA VAL A 97 -17.31 -11.62 -2.03
C VAL A 97 -17.06 -12.54 -0.83
N LYS A 98 -16.79 -13.83 -1.08
CA LYS A 98 -16.46 -14.76 0.00
C LYS A 98 -15.21 -14.36 0.76
N ASP A 99 -14.14 -14.04 0.05
CA ASP A 99 -12.87 -13.63 0.65
C ASP A 99 -13.04 -12.34 1.48
N THR A 100 -13.82 -11.38 0.98
CA THR A 100 -14.14 -10.16 1.74
C THR A 100 -14.95 -10.45 3.00
N HIS A 101 -15.87 -11.41 2.97
CA HIS A 101 -16.59 -11.86 4.18
C HIS A 101 -15.64 -12.51 5.20
N ASP A 102 -14.69 -13.32 4.76
CA ASP A 102 -13.69 -13.95 5.63
C ASP A 102 -12.76 -12.87 6.26
N ASP A 103 -12.39 -11.85 5.48
CA ASP A 103 -11.62 -10.69 5.97
C ASP A 103 -12.43 -9.85 6.99
N ILE A 104 -13.72 -9.63 6.76
CA ILE A 104 -14.62 -8.96 7.71
C ILE A 104 -14.69 -9.73 9.03
N ALA A 105 -14.82 -11.07 8.96
CA ALA A 105 -14.81 -11.91 10.16
C ALA A 105 -13.48 -11.81 10.91
N THR A 106 -12.36 -11.79 10.19
CA THR A 106 -11.02 -11.60 10.75
C THR A 106 -10.87 -10.23 11.41
N ALA A 107 -11.32 -9.16 10.76
CA ALA A 107 -11.28 -7.80 11.31
C ALA A 107 -12.10 -7.69 12.61
N ARG A 108 -13.29 -8.30 12.65
CA ARG A 108 -14.13 -8.35 13.86
C ARG A 108 -13.51 -9.16 14.99
N ALA A 109 -12.84 -10.27 14.66
CA ALA A 109 -12.12 -11.07 15.65
C ALA A 109 -10.93 -10.29 16.25
N LEU A 110 -10.19 -9.56 15.43
CA LEU A 110 -9.11 -8.65 15.88
C LEU A 110 -9.66 -7.50 16.75
N ALA A 111 -10.81 -6.92 16.38
CA ALA A 111 -11.47 -5.89 17.17
C ALA A 111 -11.85 -6.41 18.56
N ALA A 112 -12.46 -7.61 18.63
CA ALA A 112 -12.84 -8.24 19.89
C ALA A 112 -11.64 -8.57 20.80
N GLY A 113 -10.44 -8.74 20.22
CA GLY A 113 -9.20 -8.95 20.96
C GLY A 113 -8.62 -7.67 21.58
N SER A 114 -9.17 -6.50 21.28
CA SER A 114 -8.69 -5.19 21.77
C SER A 114 -9.83 -4.31 22.31
N PRO A 115 -10.62 -4.79 23.27
CA PRO A 115 -11.83 -4.12 23.72
C PRO A 115 -11.55 -2.75 24.37
N GLY A 116 -12.39 -1.76 24.05
CA GLY A 116 -12.29 -0.40 24.58
C GLY A 116 -11.14 0.43 23.98
N THR A 117 -10.46 -0.05 22.96
CA THR A 117 -9.35 0.65 22.33
C THR A 117 -9.77 1.39 21.04
N PRO A 118 -9.04 2.43 20.61
CA PRO A 118 -9.24 3.04 19.30
C PRO A 118 -9.06 2.04 18.12
N LEU A 119 -8.30 0.97 18.32
CA LEU A 119 -8.10 -0.10 17.34
C LEU A 119 -9.39 -0.87 17.09
N GLU A 120 -10.13 -1.21 18.17
CA GLU A 120 -11.45 -1.85 18.06
C GLU A 120 -12.39 -1.02 17.18
N VAL A 121 -12.53 0.28 17.47
CA VAL A 121 -13.43 1.18 16.74
C VAL A 121 -13.05 1.26 15.25
N ARG A 122 -11.75 1.36 14.96
CA ARG A 122 -11.25 1.43 13.57
C ARG A 122 -11.55 0.14 12.80
N LEU A 123 -11.31 -1.01 13.41
CA LEU A 123 -11.56 -2.33 12.79
C LEU A 123 -13.06 -2.58 12.59
N ALA A 124 -13.88 -2.29 13.59
CA ALA A 124 -15.33 -2.43 13.50
C ALA A 124 -15.91 -1.53 12.40
N SER A 125 -15.50 -0.26 12.36
CA SER A 125 -15.93 0.68 11.33
C SER A 125 -15.50 0.25 9.91
N ALA A 126 -14.29 -0.26 9.76
CA ALA A 126 -13.80 -0.77 8.47
C ALA A 126 -14.58 -2.01 8.03
N ALA A 127 -14.86 -2.93 8.95
CA ALA A 127 -15.67 -4.13 8.69
C ALA A 127 -17.10 -3.78 8.28
N ASP A 128 -17.73 -2.82 8.94
CA ASP A 128 -19.09 -2.36 8.62
C ASP A 128 -19.13 -1.62 7.28
N THR A 129 -18.09 -0.83 6.98
CA THR A 129 -17.94 -0.16 5.67
C THR A 129 -17.82 -1.19 4.55
N ALA A 130 -17.00 -2.22 4.71
CA ALA A 130 -16.88 -3.31 3.74
C ALA A 130 -18.19 -4.08 3.58
N LEU A 131 -18.89 -4.38 4.66
CA LEU A 131 -20.19 -5.05 4.61
C LEU A 131 -21.24 -4.22 3.85
N ASN A 132 -21.28 -2.91 4.10
CA ASN A 132 -22.17 -2.00 3.36
C ASN A 132 -21.81 -1.96 1.87
N ALA A 133 -20.52 -1.95 1.52
CA ALA A 133 -20.08 -2.01 0.12
C ALA A 133 -20.57 -3.31 -0.56
N LEU A 134 -20.44 -4.46 0.11
CA LEU A 134 -21.00 -5.72 -0.41
C LEU A 134 -22.51 -5.63 -0.64
N ALA A 135 -23.26 -5.00 0.24
CA ALA A 135 -24.71 -4.82 0.07
C ALA A 135 -25.05 -3.98 -1.16
N THR A 136 -24.20 -3.02 -1.55
CA THR A 136 -24.42 -2.18 -2.75
C THR A 136 -24.17 -2.92 -4.07
N THR A 137 -23.59 -4.11 -4.05
CA THR A 137 -23.36 -4.91 -5.26
C THR A 137 -24.65 -5.54 -5.81
N ALA A 138 -25.69 -5.63 -4.99
CA ALA A 138 -26.98 -6.17 -5.42
C ALA A 138 -27.59 -5.31 -6.54
N GLY A 139 -27.97 -5.94 -7.65
CA GLY A 139 -28.52 -5.28 -8.83
C GLY A 139 -27.49 -4.52 -9.68
N LYS A 140 -26.20 -4.72 -9.46
CA LYS A 140 -25.13 -4.16 -10.29
C LYS A 140 -24.66 -5.15 -11.35
N ALA A 141 -24.15 -4.61 -12.46
CA ALA A 141 -23.46 -5.44 -13.45
C ALA A 141 -22.25 -6.13 -12.81
N PRO A 142 -21.95 -7.41 -13.14
CA PRO A 142 -20.87 -8.16 -12.47
C PRO A 142 -19.51 -7.47 -12.50
N GLY A 143 -19.17 -6.78 -13.60
CA GLY A 143 -17.91 -6.02 -13.69
C GLY A 143 -17.85 -4.84 -12.72
N GLU A 144 -18.96 -4.11 -12.53
CA GLU A 144 -19.06 -3.02 -11.56
C GLU A 144 -19.02 -3.58 -10.13
N ALA A 145 -19.73 -4.68 -9.88
CA ALA A 145 -19.73 -5.34 -8.58
C ALA A 145 -18.34 -5.84 -8.17
N VAL A 146 -17.57 -6.42 -9.09
CA VAL A 146 -16.17 -6.84 -8.85
C VAL A 146 -15.32 -5.66 -8.39
N GLN A 147 -15.45 -4.50 -9.04
CA GLN A 147 -14.68 -3.32 -8.66
C GLN A 147 -15.04 -2.82 -7.26
N ILE A 148 -16.33 -2.74 -6.93
CA ILE A 148 -16.82 -2.34 -5.60
C ILE A 148 -16.24 -3.26 -4.51
N VAL A 149 -16.29 -4.57 -4.74
CA VAL A 149 -15.76 -5.56 -3.79
C VAL A 149 -14.24 -5.44 -3.65
N ALA A 150 -13.53 -5.27 -4.76
CA ALA A 150 -12.07 -5.10 -4.75
C ALA A 150 -11.66 -3.85 -3.97
N ASP A 151 -12.32 -2.72 -4.18
CA ASP A 151 -12.04 -1.48 -3.48
C ASP A 151 -12.34 -1.61 -1.96
N ALA A 152 -13.44 -2.25 -1.60
CA ALA A 152 -13.79 -2.53 -0.21
C ALA A 152 -12.76 -3.44 0.48
N ASN A 153 -12.30 -4.48 -0.21
CA ASN A 153 -11.29 -5.41 0.28
C ASN A 153 -9.94 -4.71 0.50
N VAL A 154 -9.49 -3.91 -0.47
CA VAL A 154 -8.26 -3.10 -0.35
C VAL A 154 -8.33 -2.17 0.86
N ALA A 155 -9.45 -1.46 1.05
CA ALA A 155 -9.63 -0.55 2.17
C ALA A 155 -9.62 -1.29 3.52
N LEU A 156 -10.32 -2.41 3.63
CA LEU A 156 -10.37 -3.25 4.84
C LEU A 156 -8.98 -3.80 5.18
N ASN A 157 -8.30 -4.36 4.20
CA ASN A 157 -6.96 -4.93 4.38
C ASN A 157 -5.92 -3.88 4.78
N ALA A 158 -6.02 -2.65 4.26
CA ALA A 158 -5.16 -1.54 4.67
C ALA A 158 -5.32 -1.21 6.16
N VAL A 159 -6.57 -1.18 6.66
CA VAL A 159 -6.84 -0.95 8.10
C VAL A 159 -6.31 -2.11 8.93
N MET A 160 -6.56 -3.36 8.54
CA MET A 160 -6.06 -4.54 9.25
C MET A 160 -4.53 -4.57 9.32
N ALA A 161 -3.85 -4.24 8.22
CA ALA A 161 -2.38 -4.17 8.17
C ALA A 161 -1.84 -3.07 9.10
N SER A 162 -2.46 -1.88 9.11
CA SER A 162 -2.12 -0.79 10.02
C SER A 162 -2.25 -1.22 11.49
N VAL A 163 -3.36 -1.87 11.84
CA VAL A 163 -3.61 -2.34 13.21
C VAL A 163 -2.60 -3.41 13.64
N ARG A 164 -2.30 -4.38 12.77
CA ARG A 164 -1.25 -5.38 13.06
C ARG A 164 0.11 -4.72 13.28
N GLY A 165 0.48 -3.76 12.44
CA GLY A 165 1.72 -3.00 12.61
C GLY A 165 1.78 -2.24 13.94
N GLU A 166 0.68 -1.62 14.37
CA GLU A 166 0.57 -0.97 15.67
C GLU A 166 0.70 -1.96 16.82
N GLN A 167 0.03 -3.12 16.76
CA GLN A 167 0.15 -4.18 17.76
C GLN A 167 1.58 -4.73 17.87
N GLU A 168 2.24 -4.95 16.75
CA GLU A 168 3.65 -5.37 16.73
C GLU A 168 4.58 -4.30 17.30
N ALA A 169 4.31 -3.01 17.02
CA ALA A 169 5.09 -1.91 17.59
C ALA A 169 4.90 -1.83 19.11
N ILE A 170 3.68 -2.00 19.61
CA ILE A 170 3.36 -2.05 21.04
C ILE A 170 4.07 -3.24 21.69
N ALA A 171 4.01 -4.42 21.10
CA ALA A 171 4.67 -5.62 21.62
C ALA A 171 6.20 -5.43 21.74
N ARG A 172 6.83 -4.92 20.67
CA ARG A 172 8.28 -4.60 20.70
C ARG A 172 8.62 -3.52 21.72
N ALA A 173 7.76 -2.50 21.86
CA ALA A 173 7.96 -1.47 22.85
C ALA A 173 7.88 -2.02 24.28
N THR A 174 6.89 -2.88 24.56
CA THR A 174 6.70 -3.54 25.85
C THR A 174 7.90 -4.41 26.21
N GLU A 175 8.41 -5.21 25.26
CA GLU A 175 9.58 -6.03 25.45
C GLU A 175 10.83 -5.19 25.77
N SER A 176 11.02 -4.09 25.03
CA SER A 176 12.20 -3.23 25.16
C SER A 176 12.13 -2.33 26.40
N LEU A 177 10.93 -2.02 26.89
CA LEU A 177 10.71 -0.99 27.92
C LEU A 177 11.48 -1.28 29.22
N VAL A 178 11.42 -2.51 29.71
CA VAL A 178 12.10 -2.92 30.97
C VAL A 178 13.61 -2.70 30.86
N HIS A 179 14.20 -3.08 29.76
CA HIS A 179 15.64 -2.91 29.54
C HIS A 179 16.04 -1.44 29.42
N VAL A 180 15.25 -0.63 28.72
CA VAL A 180 15.53 0.79 28.53
C VAL A 180 15.33 1.56 29.84
N GLN A 181 14.32 1.24 30.64
CA GLN A 181 14.10 1.81 31.97
C GLN A 181 15.26 1.47 32.92
N ALA A 182 15.71 0.22 32.94
CA ALA A 182 16.85 -0.19 33.75
C ALA A 182 18.15 0.52 33.34
N ALA A 183 18.37 0.68 32.02
CA ALA A 183 19.51 1.45 31.52
C ALA A 183 19.41 2.93 31.90
N ALA A 184 18.25 3.55 31.80
CA ALA A 184 18.03 4.94 32.23
C ALA A 184 18.28 5.12 33.74
N GLN A 185 17.78 4.18 34.56
CA GLN A 185 18.07 4.17 36.00
C GLN A 185 19.57 4.13 36.32
N SER A 186 20.29 3.24 35.62
CA SER A 186 21.75 3.12 35.80
C SER A 186 22.50 4.40 35.42
N GLU A 187 22.11 5.04 34.29
CA GLU A 187 22.70 6.30 33.85
C GLU A 187 22.37 7.46 34.81
N ILE A 188 21.14 7.53 35.31
CA ILE A 188 20.75 8.53 36.33
C ILE A 188 21.58 8.32 37.60
N ALA A 189 21.70 7.09 38.09
CA ALA A 189 22.46 6.80 39.31
C ALA A 189 23.97 7.16 39.14
N SER A 190 24.54 6.85 37.99
CA SER A 190 25.93 7.21 37.67
C SER A 190 26.12 8.73 37.60
N ALA A 191 25.22 9.46 36.90
CA ALA A 191 25.27 10.90 36.78
C ALA A 191 25.06 11.57 38.14
N ALA A 192 24.10 11.10 38.95
CA ALA A 192 23.83 11.62 40.30
C ALA A 192 25.05 11.45 41.23
N SER A 193 25.66 10.25 41.24
CA SER A 193 26.86 9.98 42.04
C SER A 193 28.02 10.93 41.68
N PHE A 194 28.23 11.10 40.35
CA PHE A 194 29.28 11.99 39.87
C PHE A 194 29.04 13.46 40.25
N ILE A 195 27.81 13.95 40.04
CA ILE A 195 27.40 15.34 40.38
C ILE A 195 27.51 15.58 41.91
N GLN A 196 27.05 14.63 42.74
CA GLN A 196 27.15 14.70 44.18
C GLN A 196 28.61 14.75 44.68
N GLY A 197 29.47 13.93 44.09
CA GLY A 197 30.89 13.92 44.45
C GLY A 197 31.64 15.23 44.11
N HIS A 198 31.07 16.07 43.22
CA HIS A 198 31.70 17.29 42.73
C HIS A 198 30.80 18.53 42.87
N GLN A 199 29.95 18.58 43.93
CA GLN A 199 28.91 19.59 44.13
C GLN A 199 29.40 21.08 44.11
N GLY A 200 30.64 21.32 44.51
CA GLY A 200 31.24 22.65 44.50
C GLY A 200 31.68 23.14 43.11
N ILE A 201 31.77 22.25 42.14
CA ILE A 201 32.35 22.54 40.83
C ILE A 201 31.28 22.43 39.74
N VAL A 202 30.40 21.45 39.85
CA VAL A 202 29.35 21.17 38.82
C VAL A 202 28.25 22.25 38.86
N GLY A 203 28.01 22.86 37.71
CA GLY A 203 27.03 23.91 37.50
C GLY A 203 25.56 23.49 37.63
N SER A 204 24.63 24.48 37.60
CA SER A 204 23.19 24.25 37.67
C SER A 204 22.67 23.45 36.46
N THR A 205 23.22 23.68 35.25
CA THR A 205 22.79 23.07 34.03
C THR A 205 22.88 21.52 34.08
N ALA A 206 23.94 20.97 34.63
CA ALA A 206 24.09 19.52 34.81
C ALA A 206 23.04 18.95 35.77
N ARG A 207 22.77 19.69 36.87
CA ARG A 207 21.77 19.31 37.88
C ARG A 207 20.34 19.38 37.32
N GLU A 208 19.99 20.42 36.58
CA GLU A 208 18.70 20.56 35.92
C GLU A 208 18.45 19.44 34.91
N ARG A 209 19.48 19.06 34.13
CA ARG A 209 19.40 17.92 33.21
C ARG A 209 19.19 16.60 33.91
N LEU A 210 19.81 16.41 35.07
CA LEU A 210 19.59 15.23 35.91
C LEU A 210 18.17 15.16 36.45
N VAL A 211 17.61 16.28 36.92
CA VAL A 211 16.22 16.36 37.37
C VAL A 211 15.27 16.02 36.21
N HIS A 212 15.50 16.59 35.04
CA HIS A 212 14.70 16.28 33.85
C HIS A 212 14.78 14.78 33.50
N ALA A 213 15.95 14.16 33.61
CA ALA A 213 16.09 12.71 33.39
C ALA A 213 15.23 11.89 34.37
N GLN A 214 15.21 12.28 35.66
CA GLN A 214 14.40 11.62 36.68
C GLN A 214 12.90 11.79 36.43
N GLU A 215 12.46 12.97 36.01
CA GLU A 215 11.06 13.25 35.64
C GLU A 215 10.62 12.39 34.46
N GLN A 216 11.45 12.28 33.44
CA GLN A 216 11.16 11.46 32.27
C GLN A 216 11.11 9.97 32.59
N LEU A 217 11.95 9.49 33.52
CA LEU A 217 11.86 8.12 33.99
C LEU A 217 10.58 7.85 34.78
N ALA A 218 10.20 8.77 35.66
CA ALA A 218 8.95 8.69 36.41
C ALA A 218 7.74 8.66 35.48
N GLU A 219 7.74 9.50 34.44
CA GLU A 219 6.70 9.52 33.40
C GLU A 219 6.67 8.20 32.61
N SER A 220 7.82 7.64 32.22
CA SER A 220 7.91 6.35 31.59
C SER A 220 7.30 5.24 32.45
N VAL A 221 7.55 5.23 33.76
CA VAL A 221 6.97 4.24 34.69
C VAL A 221 5.46 4.45 34.82
N ARG A 222 4.99 5.70 34.88
CA ARG A 222 3.58 6.04 34.97
C ARG A 222 2.78 5.58 33.75
N LEU A 223 3.35 5.79 32.54
CA LEU A 223 2.74 5.39 31.27
C LEU A 223 2.77 3.87 31.07
N GLY A 224 3.85 3.23 31.44
CA GLY A 224 4.15 1.81 31.45
C GLY A 224 3.27 0.92 30.59
N GLN A 225 2.26 0.33 31.21
CA GLN A 225 1.34 -0.60 30.54
C GLN A 225 0.20 0.08 29.77
N ALA A 226 -0.13 1.31 30.12
CA ALA A 226 -1.23 2.04 29.48
C ALA A 226 -0.84 2.52 28.08
N ASP A 227 0.41 2.97 27.90
CA ASP A 227 0.96 3.39 26.61
C ASP A 227 2.45 3.01 26.52
N PRO A 228 2.75 1.78 26.11
CA PRO A 228 4.14 1.31 26.04
C PRO A 228 5.01 2.08 25.06
N LEU A 229 4.45 2.64 23.98
CA LEU A 229 5.19 3.44 23.01
C LEU A 229 5.64 4.77 23.61
N ALA A 230 4.73 5.51 24.24
CA ALA A 230 5.06 6.74 24.94
C ALA A 230 5.99 6.48 26.13
N ALA A 231 5.76 5.39 26.88
CA ALA A 231 6.63 4.97 27.97
C ALA A 231 8.07 4.69 27.50
N LEU A 232 8.24 3.98 26.39
CA LEU A 232 9.55 3.70 25.80
C LEU A 232 10.24 4.98 25.31
N SER A 233 9.48 5.90 24.73
CA SER A 233 9.99 7.22 24.32
C SER A 233 10.50 8.00 25.51
N ALA A 234 9.72 8.12 26.59
CA ALA A 234 10.10 8.81 27.81
C ALA A 234 11.36 8.18 28.46
N ALA A 235 11.44 6.84 28.48
CA ALA A 235 12.63 6.14 28.99
C ALA A 235 13.90 6.45 28.17
N LYS A 236 13.78 6.53 26.84
CA LYS A 236 14.91 6.91 25.97
C LYS A 236 15.34 8.35 26.21
N VAL A 237 14.38 9.29 26.31
CA VAL A 237 14.65 10.69 26.63
C VAL A 237 15.32 10.82 28.01
N SER A 238 14.86 10.07 29.01
CA SER A 238 15.45 10.00 30.33
C SER A 238 16.92 9.59 30.29
N ARG A 239 17.21 8.48 29.60
CA ARG A 239 18.58 7.96 29.45
C ARG A 239 19.50 8.99 28.79
N GLU A 240 19.03 9.60 27.72
CA GLU A 240 19.78 10.63 26.98
C GLU A 240 20.02 11.88 27.86
N ALA A 241 19.03 12.32 28.61
CA ALA A 241 19.17 13.45 29.53
C ALA A 241 20.19 13.16 30.65
N ALA A 242 20.18 11.95 31.21
CA ALA A 242 21.17 11.52 32.21
C ALA A 242 22.58 11.47 31.65
N TYR A 243 22.75 10.91 30.44
CA TYR A 243 24.04 10.89 29.74
C TYR A 243 24.59 12.31 29.52
N ARG A 244 23.72 13.25 29.04
CA ARG A 244 24.09 14.64 28.84
C ARG A 244 24.42 15.35 30.15
N ALA A 245 23.67 15.08 31.23
CA ALA A 245 23.98 15.61 32.57
C ALA A 245 25.38 15.21 33.01
N ALA A 246 25.74 13.93 32.86
CA ALA A 246 27.07 13.45 33.18
C ALA A 246 28.16 14.06 32.29
N GLY A 247 27.91 14.28 31.00
CA GLY A 247 28.78 14.95 30.07
C GLY A 247 29.10 16.40 30.48
N ILE A 248 28.06 17.17 30.79
CA ILE A 248 28.17 18.57 31.22
C ILE A 248 28.97 18.61 32.55
N ALA A 249 28.62 17.75 33.51
CA ALA A 249 29.33 17.70 34.81
C ALA A 249 30.83 17.39 34.65
N ARG A 250 31.22 16.52 33.71
CA ARG A 250 32.65 16.25 33.43
C ARG A 250 33.31 17.46 32.76
N ALA A 251 32.61 18.17 31.87
CA ALA A 251 33.15 19.39 31.25
C ALA A 251 33.35 20.51 32.29
N ASP A 252 32.42 20.68 33.24
CA ASP A 252 32.54 21.64 34.35
C ASP A 252 33.78 21.32 35.19
N LEU A 253 34.02 20.04 35.54
CA LEU A 253 35.18 19.60 36.30
C LEU A 253 36.47 19.85 35.51
N HIS A 254 36.48 19.58 34.22
CA HIS A 254 37.66 19.80 33.36
C HIS A 254 38.03 21.29 33.30
N SER A 255 37.07 22.16 33.07
CA SER A 255 37.27 23.62 33.05
C SER A 255 37.76 24.17 34.37
N HIS A 256 37.29 23.60 35.50
CA HIS A 256 37.77 24.00 36.82
C HIS A 256 39.21 23.59 37.12
N ASN A 257 39.61 22.38 36.67
CA ASN A 257 40.95 21.85 36.94
C ASN A 257 42.04 22.44 36.02
N TYR A 258 41.65 23.06 34.89
CA TYR A 258 42.55 23.68 33.92
C TYR A 258 42.13 25.13 33.57
N PRO A 259 42.20 26.07 34.52
CA PRO A 259 41.71 27.43 34.31
C PRO A 259 42.58 28.30 33.35
N GLY A 260 43.60 27.74 32.74
CA GLY A 260 44.61 28.46 31.95
C GLY A 260 44.78 28.04 30.47
N SER A 261 43.91 27.21 29.95
CA SER A 261 44.07 26.73 28.54
C SER A 261 43.12 27.45 27.56
N TYR A 262 42.80 28.71 27.77
CA TYR A 262 42.28 29.59 26.74
C TYR A 262 43.44 30.43 26.20
N ASP A 263 44.40 29.78 25.54
CA ASP A 263 45.25 30.48 24.61
C ASP A 263 44.49 30.68 23.31
N ASP A 264 44.47 31.92 22.91
CA ASP A 264 43.83 32.62 21.75
C ASP A 264 44.13 31.95 20.41
N THR A 265 43.64 30.73 20.20
CA THR A 265 43.49 30.11 18.88
C THR A 265 42.05 29.70 18.69
N GLY A 266 41.24 30.69 18.33
CA GLY A 266 39.83 30.48 17.92
C GLY A 266 39.72 29.50 16.78
N GLY A 267 39.53 28.20 17.09
CA GLY A 267 39.32 27.24 16.03
C GLY A 267 39.00 25.80 16.37
N GLU A 268 39.30 25.29 17.56
CA GLU A 268 39.26 23.84 17.74
C GLU A 268 38.37 23.27 18.86
N VAL A 269 37.71 24.09 19.67
CA VAL A 269 36.82 23.57 20.75
C VAL A 269 35.49 23.08 20.18
N GLY A 270 35.08 23.51 18.98
CA GLY A 270 33.91 23.00 18.26
C GLY A 270 34.08 21.54 17.76
N GLY A 271 35.31 21.11 17.54
CA GLY A 271 35.60 19.79 17.01
C GLY A 271 35.45 18.64 18.02
N ILE A 272 35.82 18.87 19.28
CA ILE A 272 35.79 17.79 20.31
C ILE A 272 34.34 17.55 20.79
N LEU A 273 33.54 18.61 20.95
CA LEU A 273 32.12 18.46 21.31
C LEU A 273 31.31 17.91 20.15
N GLY A 274 31.64 18.25 18.89
CA GLY A 274 31.01 17.68 17.69
C GLY A 274 31.31 16.17 17.54
N TRP A 275 32.46 15.71 17.99
CA TRP A 275 32.81 14.29 17.92
C TRP A 275 32.18 13.46 19.08
N ILE A 276 31.97 14.07 20.21
CA ILE A 276 31.33 13.43 21.38
C ILE A 276 29.79 13.43 21.24
N PHE A 277 29.20 14.45 20.57
CA PHE A 277 27.76 14.62 20.43
C PHE A 277 27.22 14.36 19.02
N GLY A 278 28.11 14.08 18.03
CA GLY A 278 27.74 13.66 16.69
C GLY A 278 27.31 12.21 16.67
N GLY A 279 26.13 11.93 17.13
CA GLY A 279 25.47 10.64 16.98
C GLY A 279 25.22 10.36 15.50
N ASN A 280 25.56 9.17 15.12
CA ASN A 280 25.29 8.44 13.90
C ASN A 280 23.96 8.85 13.26
N ASP A 281 24.01 9.67 12.22
CA ASP A 281 22.91 9.87 11.30
C ASP A 281 23.43 9.44 9.91
N ASP A 282 23.07 8.22 9.56
CA ASP A 282 23.34 7.64 8.25
C ASP A 282 22.50 8.36 7.19
N GLY A 283 23.16 9.07 6.29
CA GLY A 283 22.56 9.37 5.01
C GLY A 283 22.77 10.78 4.44
N HIS A 284 23.53 10.76 3.38
CA HIS A 284 23.67 11.76 2.29
C HIS A 284 24.89 12.66 2.31
N ARG A 285 25.87 12.17 1.60
CA ARG A 285 26.98 12.96 1.02
C ARG A 285 26.42 14.04 0.09
N ALA A 286 26.69 15.28 0.43
CA ALA A 286 26.78 16.35 -0.55
C ALA A 286 28.05 17.14 -0.29
N SER A 287 28.99 16.97 -1.19
CA SER A 287 30.23 17.73 -1.26
C SER A 287 29.94 19.18 -1.63
N SER A 288 30.20 20.13 -0.76
CA SER A 288 30.27 21.57 -1.13
C SER A 288 31.70 22.05 -1.10
N ARG A 289 32.23 22.20 -2.27
CA ARG A 289 33.42 23.06 -2.51
C ARG A 289 32.95 24.51 -2.47
N SER A 290 33.50 25.26 -1.56
CA SER A 290 33.46 26.73 -1.55
C SER A 290 34.37 27.29 -2.62
N GLY A 291 33.85 28.14 -3.46
CA GLY A 291 34.60 28.98 -4.43
C GLY A 291 33.83 30.24 -4.64
N TRP A 292 34.38 31.35 -4.23
CA TRP A 292 33.98 32.75 -4.47
C TRP A 292 33.79 33.08 -5.94
N SER A 293 32.74 33.78 -6.33
CA SER A 293 32.80 35.18 -6.75
C SER A 293 31.47 35.63 -7.40
N SER A 294 31.18 36.89 -7.15
CA SER A 294 30.10 37.75 -7.58
C SER A 294 29.86 37.80 -9.11
N SER A 295 28.62 37.93 -9.54
CA SER A 295 28.00 39.09 -10.17
C SER A 295 26.78 38.75 -11.04
N SER A 296 25.71 39.48 -10.76
CA SER A 296 24.70 40.09 -11.67
C SER A 296 24.21 39.34 -12.90
N GLY A 297 22.89 39.35 -13.05
CA GLY A 297 22.22 39.49 -14.34
C GLY A 297 21.22 38.42 -14.69
N GLY A 298 19.95 38.65 -14.58
CA GLY A 298 19.00 38.85 -15.66
C GLY A 298 18.33 37.63 -16.25
N SER A 299 17.00 37.69 -16.18
CA SER A 299 16.01 37.29 -17.19
C SER A 299 15.71 35.82 -17.45
N SER A 300 14.50 35.45 -17.00
CA SER A 300 13.33 34.92 -17.75
C SER A 300 13.58 33.94 -18.92
N TRP A 301 12.67 33.02 -18.96
CA TRP A 301 11.87 32.39 -20.03
C TRP A 301 11.74 30.86 -19.83
N SER A 302 10.60 30.47 -19.49
CA SER A 302 9.52 29.65 -20.06
C SER A 302 9.90 28.46 -20.96
N SER A 303 9.06 27.48 -20.75
CA SER A 303 8.43 26.49 -21.65
C SER A 303 9.08 25.13 -21.82
N SER A 304 8.26 24.22 -21.48
CA SER A 304 7.51 23.21 -22.25
C SER A 304 8.17 21.85 -22.49
N SER A 305 7.41 20.88 -22.03
CA SER A 305 6.98 19.64 -22.68
C SER A 305 8.01 18.73 -23.34
N SER A 306 8.05 17.49 -22.97
CA SER A 306 7.43 16.40 -23.75
C SER A 306 7.85 15.02 -23.28
N SER A 307 6.84 14.22 -23.18
CA SER A 307 6.73 12.76 -23.28
C SER A 307 7.84 12.04 -24.06
N SER A 308 8.28 10.91 -23.58
CA SER A 308 8.31 9.70 -24.41
C SER A 308 8.54 8.42 -23.58
N SER A 309 7.58 7.56 -23.71
CA SER A 309 7.57 6.13 -23.50
C SER A 309 8.75 5.44 -24.23
N ARG A 310 9.40 4.51 -23.56
CA ARG A 310 9.93 3.31 -24.25
C ARG A 310 9.90 2.09 -23.34
N SER A 311 9.08 1.16 -23.76
CA SER A 311 9.09 -0.27 -23.50
C SER A 311 10.43 -0.90 -23.92
N SER A 312 10.94 -1.83 -23.14
CA SER A 312 11.75 -2.91 -23.66
C SER A 312 11.62 -4.15 -22.80
N SER A 313 11.07 -5.14 -23.45
CA SER A 313 11.02 -6.55 -23.17
C SER A 313 12.42 -7.21 -23.32
N SER A 314 12.70 -8.21 -22.51
CA SER A 314 13.49 -9.42 -22.86
C SER A 314 13.42 -10.36 -21.66
N SER A 315 12.71 -11.48 -21.72
CA SER A 315 13.01 -12.77 -22.33
C SER A 315 14.11 -13.59 -21.66
N SER A 316 13.63 -14.79 -21.25
CA SER A 316 14.28 -16.11 -21.22
C SER A 316 15.39 -16.32 -20.18
N SER A 317 15.41 -17.42 -19.45
CA SER A 317 15.48 -18.84 -19.89
C SER A 317 15.43 -19.77 -18.66
N SER A 318 14.61 -20.76 -18.66
CA SER A 318 14.82 -22.21 -18.68
C SER A 318 16.12 -22.79 -18.09
N SER A 319 15.97 -23.71 -17.13
CA SER A 319 16.64 -25.04 -17.02
C SER A 319 15.99 -25.83 -15.88
N ARG A 320 15.32 -26.87 -16.15
CA ARG A 320 15.59 -28.33 -16.18
C ARG A 320 16.53 -28.84 -15.13
N SER A 321 16.01 -29.76 -14.30
CA SER A 321 16.50 -31.14 -14.04
C SER A 321 15.66 -31.70 -12.90
N SER A 322 14.87 -32.73 -13.11
CA SER A 322 15.13 -34.13 -13.28
C SER A 322 15.70 -34.85 -12.06
N GLY A 323 14.98 -35.88 -11.67
CA GLY A 323 15.39 -37.01 -10.86
C GLY A 323 14.75 -37.05 -9.50
N GLY A 324 14.06 -38.05 -9.06
CA GLY A 324 14.00 -39.44 -9.46
C GLY A 324 13.74 -40.22 -8.19
N SER A 325 12.80 -41.16 -8.32
CA SER A 325 12.79 -42.49 -7.73
C SER A 325 12.48 -42.69 -6.24
N SER A 326 11.32 -43.31 -6.02
CA SER A 326 11.13 -44.66 -5.44
C SER A 326 11.47 -44.80 -3.98
N SER A 327 10.70 -45.45 -3.14
CA SER A 327 10.02 -46.74 -3.19
C SER A 327 9.28 -46.96 -1.86
N SER A 328 8.11 -47.55 -1.95
CA SER A 328 7.68 -48.82 -1.36
C SER A 328 7.75 -49.01 0.17
N GLY A 329 6.64 -49.51 0.67
CA GLY A 329 6.56 -50.40 1.83
C GLY A 329 5.35 -50.13 2.70
N SER A 330 4.25 -50.73 2.43
CA SER A 330 3.70 -52.01 2.93
C SER A 330 3.25 -52.02 4.40
N ARG A 331 1.93 -52.31 4.54
CA ARG A 331 1.24 -53.21 5.53
C ARG A 331 1.31 -52.74 7.00
N SER A 332 0.31 -52.90 7.83
CA SER A 332 -0.82 -53.83 7.94
C SER A 332 -1.72 -53.33 9.07
N SER A 333 -3.04 -53.49 8.89
CA SER A 333 -3.97 -54.32 9.62
C SER A 333 -4.01 -54.25 11.16
N GLY A 334 -5.20 -54.10 11.67
CA GLY A 334 -5.73 -54.47 12.99
C GLY A 334 -6.61 -53.36 13.51
N GLY A 335 -7.89 -53.40 13.59
CA GLY A 335 -8.74 -54.48 14.09
C GLY A 335 -8.99 -54.23 15.57
N GLY A 336 -10.23 -53.87 15.93
CA GLY A 336 -10.60 -53.87 17.34
C GLY A 336 -11.78 -52.93 17.64
N ARG A 337 -12.93 -53.58 17.67
CA ARG A 337 -14.18 -53.15 18.28
C ARG A 337 -13.98 -52.63 19.71
N PHE A 338 -14.66 -51.61 20.12
CA PHE A 338 -15.87 -51.69 20.98
C PHE A 338 -16.61 -50.34 20.79
#